data_9e03066c71e6d8b7372cb0825c3224a0
#
_entry.id   9e03066c71e6d8b7372cb0825c3224a0
#
_cell.length_a   1.000
_cell.length_b   1.000
_cell.length_c   1.000
_cell.angle_alpha   90.00
_cell.angle_beta   90.00
_cell.angle_gamma   90.00
#
_symmetry.space_group_name_H-M   'P 1'
#
loop_
_entity.id
_entity.type
_entity.pdbx_description
1 polymer ?
#
loop_
_entity_poly.entity_id
_entity_poly.type
_entity_poly.pdbx_seq_one_letter_code
_entity_poly.pdbx_strand_id
1 'polypeptide(L)'
;MALFKLTKRDRNNKLREVGSIEIRNQTDESADLCFFGDINSESLGEWQKYYPEDKAPSDVKDFLDQLENVSKINVHINSGGGSVFGGIAIYNMLKRFDAEITVYVEGLAASIASVIAMAGDKIVIPANAQMMIHKPSSIAWGNADEMRKEADILDGCQKVILNTYMQHVKEGVTEDTINDLINAETWKNGVEWQVYFDIEVSESSQAVAAASDFYDAYKHTPGNLSTKQETDEKLTAEKIAAAVISAIKDNFTGEEPQEPPKEPENDLERKKAEILEDLDYI
;
A
#
# COMPACT_ATOMS: atom_id res chain seq x y z
N MET A 1 -11.51 -7.57 -22.99
CA MET A 1 -10.52 -7.58 -21.89
C MET A 1 -10.28 -6.14 -21.53
N ALA A 2 -10.79 -5.68 -20.39
CA ALA A 2 -10.56 -4.34 -19.88
C ALA A 2 -9.42 -4.42 -18.85
N LEU A 3 -8.34 -3.69 -19.06
CA LEU A 3 -7.19 -3.58 -18.17
C LEU A 3 -7.14 -2.19 -17.57
N PHE A 4 -7.14 -2.12 -16.28
CA PHE A 4 -7.05 -0.91 -15.50
C PHE A 4 -5.73 -0.88 -14.74
N LYS A 5 -4.81 -0.01 -15.15
CA LYS A 5 -3.48 0.09 -14.54
C LYS A 5 -3.51 1.08 -13.39
N LEU A 6 -3.09 0.62 -12.21
CA LEU A 6 -2.82 1.47 -11.07
C LEU A 6 -1.39 2.01 -11.20
N THR A 7 -1.25 3.31 -11.29
CA THR A 7 0.06 3.95 -11.51
C THR A 7 0.42 4.91 -10.38
N LYS A 8 1.71 5.06 -10.11
CA LYS A 8 2.28 6.00 -9.15
C LYS A 8 3.51 6.66 -9.75
N ARG A 9 3.76 7.91 -9.39
CA ARG A 9 5.02 8.57 -9.76
C ARG A 9 6.13 8.21 -8.80
N ASP A 10 7.27 7.83 -9.36
CA ASP A 10 8.48 7.59 -8.59
C ASP A 10 9.17 8.92 -8.18
N ARG A 11 10.27 8.82 -7.42
CA ARG A 11 11.05 9.97 -6.96
C ARG A 11 11.61 10.85 -8.10
N ASN A 12 11.67 10.31 -9.32
CA ASN A 12 12.12 11.01 -10.53
C ASN A 12 10.96 11.55 -11.36
N ASN A 13 9.73 11.60 -10.78
CA ASN A 13 8.50 12.03 -11.46
C ASN A 13 8.10 11.16 -12.67
N LYS A 14 8.63 9.94 -12.78
CA LYS A 14 8.31 8.98 -13.83
C LYS A 14 7.16 8.09 -13.39
N LEU A 15 6.15 7.91 -14.26
CA LEU A 15 5.06 6.98 -14.03
C LEU A 15 5.60 5.56 -13.94
N ARG A 16 5.21 4.87 -12.87
CA ARG A 16 5.49 3.47 -12.63
C ARG A 16 4.17 2.76 -12.36
N GLU A 17 3.94 1.65 -13.05
CA GLU A 17 2.83 0.77 -12.74
C GLU A 17 3.10 0.07 -11.40
N VAL A 18 2.16 0.19 -10.46
CA VAL A 18 2.27 -0.39 -9.12
C VAL A 18 1.24 -1.48 -8.89
N GLY A 19 0.25 -1.59 -9.77
CA GLY A 19 -0.77 -2.61 -9.72
C GLY A 19 -1.73 -2.51 -10.90
N SER A 20 -2.68 -3.42 -10.97
CA SER A 20 -3.74 -3.41 -11.97
C SER A 20 -5.02 -4.04 -11.44
N ILE A 21 -6.13 -3.58 -11.98
CA ILE A 21 -7.42 -4.25 -11.90
C ILE A 21 -7.76 -4.69 -13.34
N GLU A 22 -8.06 -5.95 -13.54
CA GLU A 22 -8.29 -6.50 -14.86
C GLU A 22 -9.52 -7.41 -14.86
N ILE A 23 -10.38 -7.25 -15.87
CA ILE A 23 -11.43 -8.22 -16.17
C ILE A 23 -10.88 -9.20 -17.18
N ARG A 24 -10.93 -10.48 -16.84
CA ARG A 24 -10.58 -11.60 -17.72
C ARG A 24 -11.79 -12.50 -17.89
N ASN A 25 -11.73 -13.35 -18.90
CA ASN A 25 -12.68 -14.45 -19.11
C ASN A 25 -14.16 -14.08 -18.93
N GLN A 26 -14.55 -12.83 -19.27
CA GLN A 26 -15.93 -12.40 -19.15
C GLN A 26 -16.82 -13.18 -20.10
N THR A 27 -17.85 -13.78 -19.54
CA THR A 27 -18.96 -14.43 -20.23
C THR A 27 -20.28 -13.73 -19.83
N ASP A 28 -21.40 -14.18 -20.36
CA ASP A 28 -22.72 -13.69 -19.93
C ASP A 28 -23.07 -14.11 -18.50
N GLU A 29 -22.35 -15.07 -17.91
CA GLU A 29 -22.64 -15.62 -16.58
C GLU A 29 -21.52 -15.31 -15.54
N SER A 30 -20.30 -15.10 -15.98
CA SER A 30 -19.14 -14.96 -15.07
C SER A 30 -18.08 -13.99 -15.58
N ALA A 31 -17.33 -13.40 -14.63
CA ALA A 31 -16.15 -12.62 -14.94
C ALA A 31 -15.05 -12.87 -13.90
N ASP A 32 -13.79 -12.83 -14.34
CA ASP A 32 -12.62 -12.84 -13.46
C ASP A 32 -12.15 -11.40 -13.28
N LEU A 33 -12.00 -10.98 -12.03
CA LEU A 33 -11.53 -9.65 -11.61
C LEU A 33 -10.19 -9.81 -10.87
N CYS A 34 -9.12 -9.26 -11.43
CA CYS A 34 -7.77 -9.42 -10.90
C CYS A 34 -7.28 -8.14 -10.24
N PHE A 35 -6.85 -8.23 -8.97
CA PHE A 35 -6.18 -7.18 -8.21
C PHE A 35 -4.72 -7.57 -8.01
N PHE A 36 -3.82 -7.05 -8.84
CA PHE A 36 -2.40 -7.36 -8.80
C PHE A 36 -1.57 -6.11 -8.54
N GLY A 37 -0.61 -6.20 -7.61
CA GLY A 37 0.20 -5.08 -7.17
C GLY A 37 -0.47 -4.24 -6.06
N ASP A 38 -0.01 -3.00 -5.86
CA ASP A 38 -0.44 -2.15 -4.75
C ASP A 38 -1.81 -1.51 -4.98
N ILE A 39 -2.60 -1.39 -3.91
CA ILE A 39 -3.90 -0.71 -3.90
C ILE A 39 -3.66 0.78 -3.64
N ASN A 40 -3.87 1.62 -4.65
CA ASN A 40 -3.71 3.05 -4.52
C ASN A 40 -4.97 3.75 -4.00
N SER A 41 -4.73 4.84 -3.26
CA SER A 41 -5.77 5.78 -2.88
C SER A 41 -5.81 6.91 -3.89
N GLU A 42 -7.00 7.41 -4.12
CA GLU A 42 -7.30 8.53 -4.97
C GLU A 42 -7.34 9.85 -4.27
N SER A 43 -7.32 9.86 -2.95
CA SER A 43 -7.43 11.09 -2.19
C SER A 43 -6.09 11.79 -2.00
N LEU A 44 -5.27 11.85 -3.03
CA LEU A 44 -4.16 12.81 -3.07
C LEU A 44 -4.64 14.23 -3.37
N GLY A 45 -5.95 14.50 -3.18
CA GLY A 45 -6.55 15.81 -3.25
C GLY A 45 -6.42 16.46 -4.64
N GLU A 46 -6.18 17.77 -4.65
CA GLU A 46 -6.07 18.54 -5.91
C GLU A 46 -4.88 18.14 -6.80
N TRP A 47 -3.93 17.38 -6.29
CA TRP A 47 -2.79 16.87 -7.06
C TRP A 47 -3.19 15.89 -8.15
N GLN A 48 -4.31 15.21 -8.03
CA GLN A 48 -4.86 14.33 -9.07
C GLN A 48 -5.25 15.08 -10.34
N LYS A 49 -5.67 16.35 -10.22
CA LYS A 49 -6.02 17.17 -11.37
C LYS A 49 -4.83 17.49 -12.29
N TYR A 50 -3.60 17.28 -11.81
CA TYR A 50 -2.38 17.52 -12.58
C TYR A 50 -1.95 16.35 -13.47
N TYR A 51 -2.49 15.14 -13.21
CA TYR A 51 -2.11 13.91 -13.91
C TYR A 51 -3.35 13.17 -14.40
N PRO A 52 -3.74 13.35 -15.69
CA PRO A 52 -4.94 12.72 -16.28
C PRO A 52 -4.92 11.18 -16.25
N GLU A 53 -3.73 10.60 -16.11
CA GLU A 53 -3.51 9.16 -16.01
C GLU A 53 -3.74 8.58 -14.62
N ASP A 54 -3.79 9.42 -13.58
CA ASP A 54 -4.12 8.99 -12.22
C ASP A 54 -5.63 8.71 -12.14
N LYS A 55 -5.97 7.47 -11.81
CA LYS A 55 -7.35 6.99 -11.85
C LYS A 55 -8.05 7.08 -10.50
N ALA A 56 -9.34 7.49 -10.54
CA ALA A 56 -10.19 7.78 -9.39
C ALA A 56 -11.03 6.55 -8.91
N PRO A 57 -11.58 6.42 -7.62
CA PRO A 57 -12.60 5.42 -7.24
C PRO A 57 -13.78 5.40 -8.17
N SER A 58 -14.13 6.53 -8.78
CA SER A 58 -15.08 6.57 -9.89
C SER A 58 -14.70 5.62 -11.01
N ASP A 59 -13.41 5.51 -11.34
CA ASP A 59 -12.94 4.62 -12.41
C ASP A 59 -13.09 3.14 -12.03
N VAL A 60 -12.85 2.80 -10.75
CA VAL A 60 -13.10 1.44 -10.23
C VAL A 60 -14.59 1.14 -10.30
N LYS A 61 -15.43 2.10 -9.94
CA LYS A 61 -16.89 1.98 -10.06
C LYS A 61 -17.32 1.76 -11.52
N ASP A 62 -16.84 2.60 -12.43
CA ASP A 62 -17.16 2.51 -13.86
C ASP A 62 -16.67 1.19 -14.48
N PHE A 63 -15.55 0.67 -13.95
CA PHE A 63 -15.02 -0.63 -14.33
C PHE A 63 -15.91 -1.78 -13.83
N LEU A 64 -16.37 -1.73 -12.58
CA LEU A 64 -17.29 -2.71 -12.01
C LEU A 64 -18.70 -2.63 -12.63
N ASP A 65 -19.15 -1.44 -13.02
CA ASP A 65 -20.42 -1.24 -13.73
C ASP A 65 -20.43 -1.94 -15.12
N GLN A 66 -19.24 -2.24 -15.70
CA GLN A 66 -19.13 -3.03 -16.93
C GLN A 66 -19.43 -4.52 -16.72
N LEU A 67 -19.50 -4.98 -15.47
CA LEU A 67 -19.89 -6.35 -15.11
C LEU A 67 -21.41 -6.53 -15.02
N GLU A 68 -22.21 -5.63 -15.61
CA GLU A 68 -23.66 -5.77 -15.65
C GLU A 68 -24.05 -7.16 -16.19
N ASN A 69 -24.97 -7.83 -15.46
CA ASN A 69 -25.55 -9.12 -15.79
C ASN A 69 -24.69 -10.37 -15.56
N VAL A 70 -23.53 -10.28 -14.91
CA VAL A 70 -22.81 -11.50 -14.47
C VAL A 70 -23.39 -11.98 -13.13
N SER A 71 -23.58 -13.29 -13.00
CA SER A 71 -24.08 -13.94 -11.78
C SER A 71 -22.96 -14.48 -10.89
N LYS A 72 -21.72 -14.52 -11.39
CA LYS A 72 -20.55 -15.02 -10.68
C LYS A 72 -19.32 -14.15 -10.95
N ILE A 73 -18.61 -13.77 -9.89
CA ILE A 73 -17.35 -13.05 -10.00
C ILE A 73 -16.26 -13.83 -9.27
N ASN A 74 -15.21 -14.18 -10.01
CA ASN A 74 -13.98 -14.68 -9.42
C ASN A 74 -13.02 -13.51 -9.20
N VAL A 75 -12.65 -13.27 -7.96
CA VAL A 75 -11.71 -12.19 -7.59
C VAL A 75 -10.36 -12.81 -7.29
N HIS A 76 -9.37 -12.48 -8.10
CA HIS A 76 -7.99 -12.96 -7.94
C HIS A 76 -7.14 -11.86 -7.29
N ILE A 77 -6.51 -12.16 -6.15
CA ILE A 77 -5.72 -11.19 -5.39
C ILE A 77 -4.26 -11.65 -5.32
N ASN A 78 -3.36 -10.76 -5.72
CA ASN A 78 -1.93 -10.89 -5.50
C ASN A 78 -1.33 -9.50 -5.21
N SER A 79 -1.49 -9.03 -3.98
CA SER A 79 -1.26 -7.64 -3.61
C SER A 79 -0.62 -7.50 -2.22
N GLY A 80 0.36 -6.59 -2.14
CA GLY A 80 0.97 -6.16 -0.87
C GLY A 80 0.09 -5.21 -0.04
N GLY A 81 -1.06 -4.79 -0.56
CA GLY A 81 -1.95 -3.85 0.13
C GLY A 81 -1.86 -2.43 -0.41
N GLY A 82 -1.98 -1.43 0.46
CA GLY A 82 -1.94 -0.02 0.08
C GLY A 82 -2.94 0.86 0.82
N SER A 83 -3.73 1.66 0.10
CA SER A 83 -4.67 2.59 0.69
C SER A 83 -5.84 1.92 1.40
N VAL A 84 -6.01 2.23 2.67
CA VAL A 84 -7.13 1.75 3.49
C VAL A 84 -8.47 2.18 2.88
N PHE A 85 -8.65 3.45 2.56
CA PHE A 85 -9.93 3.96 2.03
C PHE A 85 -10.23 3.42 0.64
N GLY A 86 -9.21 3.28 -0.22
CA GLY A 86 -9.35 2.65 -1.53
C GLY A 86 -9.81 1.20 -1.43
N GLY A 87 -9.18 0.41 -0.56
CA GLY A 87 -9.55 -0.98 -0.37
C GLY A 87 -10.92 -1.19 0.29
N ILE A 88 -11.30 -0.34 1.26
CA ILE A 88 -12.66 -0.37 1.84
C ILE A 88 -13.71 -0.02 0.78
N ALA A 89 -13.44 0.95 -0.09
CA ALA A 89 -14.35 1.27 -1.19
C ALA A 89 -14.53 0.08 -2.13
N ILE A 90 -13.45 -0.59 -2.52
CA ILE A 90 -13.47 -1.81 -3.35
C ILE A 90 -14.27 -2.92 -2.65
N TYR A 91 -13.99 -3.20 -1.38
CA TYR A 91 -14.73 -4.18 -0.59
C TYR A 91 -16.25 -3.89 -0.63
N ASN A 92 -16.65 -2.65 -0.35
CA ASN A 92 -18.05 -2.26 -0.34
C ASN A 92 -18.70 -2.30 -1.74
N MET A 93 -17.94 -2.04 -2.80
CA MET A 93 -18.40 -2.18 -4.17
C MET A 93 -18.68 -3.65 -4.48
N LEU A 94 -17.75 -4.54 -4.18
CA LEU A 94 -17.92 -5.99 -4.37
C LEU A 94 -19.13 -6.51 -3.57
N LYS A 95 -19.25 -6.19 -2.29
CA LYS A 95 -20.39 -6.62 -1.46
C LYS A 95 -21.77 -6.13 -1.93
N ARG A 96 -21.82 -5.09 -2.75
CA ARG A 96 -23.09 -4.60 -3.33
C ARG A 96 -23.46 -5.24 -4.64
N PHE A 97 -22.58 -6.00 -5.27
CA PHE A 97 -22.92 -6.71 -6.49
C PHE A 97 -23.92 -7.83 -6.21
N ASP A 98 -24.91 -7.96 -7.09
CA ASP A 98 -25.87 -9.08 -7.10
C ASP A 98 -25.26 -10.27 -7.86
N ALA A 99 -24.13 -10.80 -7.35
CA ALA A 99 -23.42 -11.94 -7.91
C ALA A 99 -22.76 -12.75 -6.80
N GLU A 100 -22.61 -14.04 -7.00
CA GLU A 100 -21.80 -14.91 -6.13
C GLU A 100 -20.32 -14.58 -6.31
N ILE A 101 -19.63 -14.15 -5.24
CA ILE A 101 -18.23 -13.76 -5.26
C ILE A 101 -17.35 -14.86 -4.68
N THR A 102 -16.45 -15.41 -5.49
CA THR A 102 -15.38 -16.28 -5.00
C THR A 102 -14.05 -15.53 -5.07
N VAL A 103 -13.36 -15.43 -3.95
CA VAL A 103 -12.02 -14.83 -3.87
C VAL A 103 -10.95 -15.91 -3.88
N TYR A 104 -9.94 -15.73 -4.73
CA TYR A 104 -8.73 -16.55 -4.80
C TYR A 104 -7.50 -15.71 -4.45
N VAL A 105 -6.76 -16.11 -3.42
CA VAL A 105 -5.46 -15.52 -3.12
C VAL A 105 -4.39 -16.23 -3.92
N GLU A 106 -3.85 -15.60 -4.95
CA GLU A 106 -2.93 -16.24 -5.90
C GLU A 106 -1.52 -16.47 -5.32
N GLY A 107 -1.05 -15.56 -4.46
CA GLY A 107 0.23 -15.67 -3.77
C GLY A 107 0.24 -14.89 -2.49
N LEU A 108 -0.35 -13.68 -2.52
CA LEU A 108 -0.36 -12.76 -1.38
C LEU A 108 -1.63 -11.92 -1.32
N ALA A 109 -2.21 -11.82 -0.13
CA ALA A 109 -3.19 -10.81 0.22
C ALA A 109 -2.76 -10.12 1.53
N ALA A 110 -1.97 -9.04 1.44
CA ALA A 110 -1.45 -8.34 2.62
C ALA A 110 -2.19 -7.03 2.90
N SER A 111 -2.27 -6.66 4.18
CA SER A 111 -2.84 -5.39 4.62
C SER A 111 -4.27 -5.18 4.08
N ILE A 112 -4.54 -4.07 3.41
CA ILE A 112 -5.88 -3.78 2.89
C ILE A 112 -6.35 -4.76 1.80
N ALA A 113 -5.43 -5.46 1.12
CA ALA A 113 -5.79 -6.52 0.18
C ALA A 113 -6.44 -7.72 0.88
N SER A 114 -6.06 -8.01 2.13
CA SER A 114 -6.74 -9.04 2.94
C SER A 114 -8.16 -8.63 3.35
N VAL A 115 -8.41 -7.33 3.51
CA VAL A 115 -9.77 -6.79 3.73
C VAL A 115 -10.62 -6.93 2.46
N ILE A 116 -10.04 -6.66 1.28
CA ILE A 116 -10.73 -6.89 0.00
C ILE A 116 -11.08 -8.38 -0.16
N ALA A 117 -10.20 -9.29 0.27
CA ALA A 117 -10.47 -10.73 0.23
C ALA A 117 -11.72 -11.12 1.03
N MET A 118 -12.05 -10.40 2.10
CA MET A 118 -13.28 -10.62 2.88
C MET A 118 -14.57 -10.21 2.14
N ALA A 119 -14.48 -9.68 0.92
CA ALA A 119 -15.67 -9.44 0.12
C ALA A 119 -16.26 -10.74 -0.49
N GLY A 120 -15.49 -11.83 -0.52
CA GLY A 120 -15.95 -13.11 -1.06
C GLY A 120 -17.05 -13.75 -0.22
N ASP A 121 -18.01 -14.37 -0.89
CA ASP A 121 -18.93 -15.33 -0.27
C ASP A 121 -18.19 -16.65 -0.01
N LYS A 122 -17.20 -16.93 -0.85
CA LYS A 122 -16.22 -18.00 -0.70
C LYS A 122 -14.81 -17.43 -0.82
N ILE A 123 -13.91 -17.79 0.09
CA ILE A 123 -12.52 -17.33 0.12
C ILE A 123 -11.61 -18.54 0.04
N VAL A 124 -10.77 -18.59 -0.98
CA VAL A 124 -9.84 -19.70 -1.24
C VAL A 124 -8.41 -19.19 -1.09
N ILE A 125 -7.67 -19.76 -0.14
CA ILE A 125 -6.25 -19.43 0.10
C ILE A 125 -5.43 -20.73 -0.04
N PRO A 126 -4.59 -20.88 -1.09
CA PRO A 126 -3.73 -22.03 -1.22
C PRO A 126 -2.78 -22.21 -0.03
N ALA A 127 -2.37 -23.45 0.23
CA ALA A 127 -1.46 -23.77 1.33
C ALA A 127 -0.11 -23.04 1.23
N ASN A 128 0.30 -22.62 0.04
CA ASN A 128 1.54 -21.88 -0.23
C ASN A 128 1.33 -20.37 -0.48
N ALA A 129 0.09 -19.86 -0.40
CA ALA A 129 -0.19 -18.44 -0.44
C ALA A 129 -0.23 -17.86 0.96
N GLN A 130 0.08 -16.56 1.08
CA GLN A 130 0.10 -15.85 2.36
C GLN A 130 -0.99 -14.79 2.44
N MET A 131 -1.51 -14.59 3.63
CA MET A 131 -2.31 -13.42 3.97
C MET A 131 -1.70 -12.74 5.18
N MET A 132 -1.75 -11.40 5.21
CA MET A 132 -1.24 -10.61 6.33
C MET A 132 -2.26 -9.59 6.78
N ILE A 133 -2.45 -9.53 8.10
CA ILE A 133 -3.28 -8.53 8.75
C ILE A 133 -2.45 -7.69 9.71
N HIS A 134 -2.67 -6.39 9.72
CA HIS A 134 -1.98 -5.48 10.62
C HIS A 134 -2.77 -4.19 10.85
N LYS A 135 -2.28 -3.35 11.77
CA LYS A 135 -2.80 -2.00 12.01
C LYS A 135 -2.65 -1.10 10.79
N PRO A 136 -3.64 -0.24 10.50
CA PRO A 136 -3.44 0.85 9.55
C PRO A 136 -2.34 1.77 10.06
N SER A 137 -1.57 2.33 9.14
CA SER A 137 -0.51 3.29 9.44
C SER A 137 -0.56 4.48 8.50
N SER A 138 -0.09 5.63 8.97
CA SER A 138 -0.02 6.87 8.21
C SER A 138 1.25 7.63 8.58
N ILE A 139 1.56 8.66 7.80
CA ILE A 139 2.58 9.64 8.12
C ILE A 139 1.87 10.94 8.46
N ALA A 140 2.03 11.43 9.69
CA ALA A 140 1.46 12.68 10.17
C ALA A 140 2.56 13.73 10.38
N TRP A 141 2.22 14.95 10.05
CA TRP A 141 3.03 16.13 10.32
C TRP A 141 2.13 17.21 10.92
N GLY A 142 2.58 17.84 12.01
CA GLY A 142 1.83 18.90 12.64
C GLY A 142 2.14 19.03 14.13
N ASN A 143 1.32 19.81 14.84
CA ASN A 143 1.39 19.95 16.28
C ASN A 143 0.76 18.73 17.00
N ALA A 144 0.82 18.72 18.34
CA ALA A 144 0.36 17.59 19.15
C ALA A 144 -1.13 17.26 18.95
N ASP A 145 -1.97 18.25 18.69
CA ASP A 145 -3.42 18.04 18.52
C ASP A 145 -3.71 17.45 17.13
N GLU A 146 -2.99 17.86 16.10
CA GLU A 146 -3.07 17.29 14.76
C GLU A 146 -2.60 15.82 14.74
N MET A 147 -1.53 15.50 15.48
CA MET A 147 -1.07 14.12 15.62
C MET A 147 -2.07 13.25 16.38
N ARG A 148 -2.72 13.76 17.45
CA ARG A 148 -3.79 13.01 18.15
C ARG A 148 -4.98 12.77 17.24
N LYS A 149 -5.38 13.77 16.46
CA LYS A 149 -6.47 13.63 15.49
C LYS A 149 -6.16 12.56 14.45
N GLU A 150 -4.92 12.48 13.94
CA GLU A 150 -4.52 11.41 13.01
C GLU A 150 -4.55 10.05 13.70
N ALA A 151 -4.12 9.94 14.95
CA ALA A 151 -4.22 8.71 15.73
C ALA A 151 -5.67 8.25 15.88
N ASP A 152 -6.61 9.17 16.18
CA ASP A 152 -8.04 8.87 16.28
C ASP A 152 -8.62 8.36 14.95
N ILE A 153 -8.15 8.91 13.81
CA ILE A 153 -8.54 8.44 12.47
C ILE A 153 -8.04 7.01 12.24
N LEU A 154 -6.80 6.71 12.58
CA LEU A 154 -6.23 5.37 12.45
C LEU A 154 -6.97 4.35 13.34
N ASP A 155 -7.31 4.71 14.56
CA ASP A 155 -8.12 3.87 15.45
C ASP A 155 -9.52 3.62 14.87
N GLY A 156 -10.12 4.63 14.24
CA GLY A 156 -11.36 4.49 13.49
C GLY A 156 -11.23 3.52 12.32
N CYS A 157 -10.17 3.62 11.54
CA CYS A 157 -9.88 2.70 10.44
C CYS A 157 -9.68 1.26 10.95
N GLN A 158 -8.96 1.06 12.07
CA GLN A 158 -8.77 -0.26 12.65
C GLN A 158 -10.09 -0.92 13.04
N LYS A 159 -11.03 -0.16 13.61
CA LYS A 159 -12.37 -0.69 13.95
C LYS A 159 -13.13 -1.15 12.71
N VAL A 160 -13.08 -0.39 11.61
CA VAL A 160 -13.72 -0.79 10.35
C VAL A 160 -13.11 -2.06 9.79
N ILE A 161 -11.77 -2.16 9.79
CA ILE A 161 -11.03 -3.34 9.34
C ILE A 161 -11.39 -4.55 10.21
N LEU A 162 -11.38 -4.42 11.53
CA LEU A 162 -11.75 -5.47 12.48
C LEU A 162 -13.18 -5.96 12.25
N ASN A 163 -14.14 -5.04 12.12
CA ASN A 163 -15.53 -5.38 11.82
C ASN A 163 -15.67 -6.17 10.50
N THR A 164 -14.83 -5.88 9.52
CA THR A 164 -14.84 -6.62 8.25
C THR A 164 -14.33 -8.05 8.44
N TYR A 165 -13.25 -8.25 9.17
CA TYR A 165 -12.74 -9.60 9.46
C TYR A 165 -13.73 -10.42 10.28
N MET A 166 -14.41 -9.80 11.26
CA MET A 166 -15.37 -10.49 12.12
C MET A 166 -16.56 -11.10 11.37
N GLN A 167 -16.82 -10.69 10.12
CA GLN A 167 -17.87 -11.30 9.30
C GLN A 167 -17.50 -12.71 8.77
N HIS A 168 -16.23 -13.06 8.81
CA HIS A 168 -15.70 -14.33 8.28
C HIS A 168 -14.97 -15.19 9.33
N VAL A 169 -15.09 -14.85 10.62
CA VAL A 169 -14.45 -15.65 11.67
C VAL A 169 -15.22 -16.93 11.94
N LYS A 170 -14.50 -17.98 12.32
CA LYS A 170 -15.08 -19.23 12.78
C LYS A 170 -15.72 -19.10 14.16
N GLU A 171 -16.66 -19.98 14.43
CA GLU A 171 -17.29 -20.09 15.74
C GLU A 171 -16.23 -20.23 16.85
N GLY A 172 -16.37 -19.42 17.89
CA GLY A 172 -15.43 -19.39 19.04
C GLY A 172 -14.25 -18.45 18.88
N VAL A 173 -14.00 -17.86 17.70
CA VAL A 173 -13.00 -16.81 17.52
C VAL A 173 -13.58 -15.48 17.98
N THR A 174 -12.91 -14.82 18.92
CA THR A 174 -13.36 -13.55 19.49
C THR A 174 -12.77 -12.34 18.77
N GLU A 175 -13.43 -11.19 18.93
CA GLU A 175 -12.93 -9.91 18.47
C GLU A 175 -11.55 -9.59 19.02
N ASP A 176 -11.31 -9.84 20.31
CA ASP A 176 -10.00 -9.65 20.96
C ASP A 176 -8.91 -10.50 20.27
N THR A 177 -9.23 -11.76 19.92
CA THR A 177 -8.28 -12.62 19.20
C THR A 177 -7.86 -12.02 17.88
N ILE A 178 -8.81 -11.55 17.08
CA ILE A 178 -8.49 -10.93 15.77
C ILE A 178 -7.78 -9.60 15.96
N ASN A 179 -8.18 -8.81 16.95
CA ASN A 179 -7.53 -7.54 17.25
C ASN A 179 -6.06 -7.73 17.69
N ASP A 180 -5.77 -8.77 18.47
CA ASP A 180 -4.39 -9.12 18.85
C ASP A 180 -3.55 -9.54 17.64
N LEU A 181 -4.11 -10.31 16.71
CA LEU A 181 -3.44 -10.68 15.46
C LEU A 181 -3.17 -9.45 14.58
N ILE A 182 -4.09 -8.49 14.50
CA ILE A 182 -3.90 -7.20 13.82
C ILE A 182 -2.76 -6.42 14.51
N ASN A 183 -2.79 -6.32 15.85
CA ASN A 183 -1.79 -5.59 16.63
C ASN A 183 -0.38 -6.16 16.46
N ALA A 184 -0.27 -7.48 16.26
CA ALA A 184 0.98 -8.20 16.12
C ALA A 184 1.57 -8.16 14.69
N GLU A 185 0.85 -7.62 13.69
CA GLU A 185 1.22 -7.76 12.29
C GLU A 185 1.45 -9.24 11.93
N THR A 186 0.37 -9.96 11.73
CA THR A 186 0.40 -11.40 11.61
C THR A 186 0.41 -11.87 10.16
N TRP A 187 1.44 -12.62 9.82
CA TRP A 187 1.63 -13.29 8.53
C TRP A 187 1.36 -14.77 8.69
N LYS A 188 0.46 -15.34 7.89
CA LYS A 188 0.11 -16.77 7.92
C LYS A 188 -0.27 -17.26 6.52
N ASN A 189 -0.07 -18.55 6.27
CA ASN A 189 -0.56 -19.21 5.07
C ASN A 189 -2.04 -19.67 5.22
N GLY A 190 -2.63 -20.19 4.14
CA GLY A 190 -4.03 -20.62 4.15
C GLY A 190 -4.34 -21.64 5.25
N VAL A 191 -3.45 -22.61 5.49
CA VAL A 191 -3.64 -23.65 6.52
C VAL A 191 -3.70 -23.04 7.91
N GLU A 192 -2.83 -22.07 8.19
CA GLU A 192 -2.76 -21.38 9.48
C GLU A 192 -3.94 -20.43 9.68
N TRP A 193 -4.38 -19.72 8.61
CA TRP A 193 -5.52 -18.81 8.69
C TRP A 193 -6.86 -19.55 8.82
N GLN A 194 -6.97 -20.77 8.30
CA GLN A 194 -8.17 -21.60 8.44
C GLN A 194 -8.57 -21.85 9.91
N VAL A 195 -7.66 -21.67 10.86
CA VAL A 195 -7.97 -21.78 12.30
C VAL A 195 -8.88 -20.63 12.77
N TYR A 196 -8.75 -19.46 12.17
CA TYR A 196 -9.43 -18.23 12.58
C TYR A 196 -10.60 -17.87 11.66
N PHE A 197 -10.43 -18.04 10.35
CA PHE A 197 -11.40 -17.61 9.35
C PHE A 197 -12.08 -18.80 8.65
N ASP A 198 -13.33 -18.57 8.25
CA ASP A 198 -14.06 -19.51 7.38
C ASP A 198 -13.56 -19.35 5.94
N ILE A 199 -12.48 -20.04 5.66
CA ILE A 199 -11.80 -20.05 4.36
C ILE A 199 -11.58 -21.47 3.90
N GLU A 200 -11.52 -21.67 2.58
CA GLU A 200 -11.14 -22.94 1.96
C GLU A 200 -9.63 -22.94 1.67
N VAL A 201 -8.96 -24.01 2.04
CA VAL A 201 -7.54 -24.23 1.71
C VAL A 201 -7.47 -25.12 0.50
N SER A 202 -6.94 -24.60 -0.61
CA SER A 202 -6.67 -25.39 -1.80
C SER A 202 -5.26 -25.98 -1.79
N GLU A 203 -5.01 -26.97 -2.69
CA GLU A 203 -3.65 -27.43 -2.94
C GLU A 203 -2.76 -26.27 -3.41
N SER A 204 -1.44 -26.43 -3.22
CA SER A 204 -0.46 -25.42 -3.62
C SER A 204 -0.57 -25.13 -5.12
N SER A 205 -0.76 -23.88 -5.47
CA SER A 205 -0.69 -23.38 -6.84
C SER A 205 0.71 -22.90 -7.19
N GLN A 206 1.00 -22.66 -8.48
CA GLN A 206 2.23 -21.94 -8.85
C GLN A 206 2.12 -20.51 -8.32
N ALA A 207 2.86 -20.21 -7.26
CA ALA A 207 2.88 -18.87 -6.69
C ALA A 207 3.43 -17.87 -7.72
N VAL A 208 2.64 -16.86 -8.04
CA VAL A 208 3.08 -15.72 -8.83
C VAL A 208 3.69 -14.72 -7.86
N ALA A 209 4.94 -14.29 -8.11
CA ALA A 209 5.58 -13.29 -7.25
C ALA A 209 4.78 -11.97 -7.29
N ALA A 210 4.32 -11.51 -6.15
CA ALA A 210 3.76 -10.17 -6.01
C ALA A 210 4.92 -9.17 -5.85
N ALA A 211 4.88 -8.06 -6.58
CA ALA A 211 5.75 -6.92 -6.32
C ALA A 211 4.96 -5.88 -5.53
N SER A 212 5.56 -5.32 -4.46
CA SER A 212 4.91 -4.27 -3.66
C SER A 212 5.94 -3.30 -3.13
N ASP A 213 5.58 -2.01 -3.13
CA ASP A 213 6.39 -0.95 -2.50
C ASP A 213 6.24 -0.97 -0.96
N PHE A 214 5.30 -1.75 -0.42
CA PHE A 214 5.00 -1.79 1.02
C PHE A 214 5.78 -2.84 1.80
N TYR A 215 6.44 -3.81 1.15
CA TYR A 215 7.17 -4.88 1.85
C TYR A 215 8.19 -4.38 2.85
N ASP A 216 8.89 -3.29 2.52
CA ASP A 216 9.90 -2.69 3.40
C ASP A 216 9.30 -1.83 4.52
N ALA A 217 8.01 -1.54 4.46
CA ALA A 217 7.29 -0.78 5.48
C ALA A 217 6.72 -1.68 6.59
N TYR A 218 6.52 -2.97 6.33
CA TYR A 218 6.02 -3.92 7.32
C TYR A 218 7.14 -4.37 8.27
N LYS A 219 6.78 -4.67 9.52
CA LYS A 219 7.75 -5.03 10.58
C LYS A 219 8.25 -6.47 10.47
N HIS A 220 7.36 -7.37 10.05
CA HIS A 220 7.62 -8.81 10.03
C HIS A 220 7.54 -9.41 8.62
N THR A 221 7.86 -8.61 7.61
CA THR A 221 7.90 -9.10 6.21
C THR A 221 8.77 -10.34 6.11
N PRO A 222 8.24 -11.46 5.57
CA PRO A 222 9.06 -12.63 5.31
C PRO A 222 10.27 -12.31 4.43
N GLY A 223 11.46 -12.84 4.79
CA GLY A 223 12.72 -12.47 4.16
C GLY A 223 12.77 -12.69 2.64
N ASN A 224 11.97 -13.61 2.11
CA ASN A 224 11.84 -13.86 0.67
C ASN A 224 11.01 -12.78 -0.08
N LEU A 225 10.30 -11.91 0.63
CA LEU A 225 9.52 -10.81 0.07
C LEU A 225 10.21 -9.45 0.28
N SER A 226 11.08 -9.32 1.28
CA SER A 226 11.80 -8.08 1.57
C SER A 226 12.84 -7.80 0.49
N THR A 227 12.84 -6.56 -0.03
CA THR A 227 13.90 -6.07 -0.93
C THR A 227 15.11 -5.56 -0.16
N LYS A 228 15.01 -5.45 1.18
CA LYS A 228 16.15 -5.18 2.03
C LYS A 228 17.08 -6.39 1.95
N GLN A 229 18.08 -6.31 1.07
CA GLN A 229 19.27 -7.16 1.26
C GLN A 229 19.78 -6.82 2.66
N GLU A 230 19.90 -7.81 3.54
CA GLU A 230 20.75 -7.70 4.72
C GLU A 230 22.19 -7.44 4.21
N THR A 231 22.45 -6.17 3.92
CA THR A 231 23.82 -5.72 3.88
C THR A 231 24.26 -5.68 5.34
N ASP A 232 24.82 -6.79 5.80
CA ASP A 232 25.56 -6.90 7.05
C ASP A 232 26.83 -6.01 7.06
N GLU A 233 26.88 -5.05 6.18
CA GLU A 233 27.86 -3.98 6.18
C GLU A 233 27.26 -2.78 6.92
N LYS A 234 27.56 -2.69 8.23
CA LYS A 234 27.43 -1.43 8.95
C LYS A 234 27.98 -0.31 8.08
N LEU A 235 27.09 0.59 7.61
CA LEU A 235 27.51 1.83 6.98
C LEU A 235 28.32 2.62 8.02
N THR A 236 29.63 2.48 7.99
CA THR A 236 30.50 3.28 8.83
C THR A 236 30.55 4.70 8.28
N ALA A 237 30.74 5.69 9.15
CA ALA A 237 30.86 7.10 8.75
C ALA A 237 31.90 7.29 7.62
N GLU A 238 32.93 6.43 7.59
CA GLU A 238 33.96 6.39 6.56
C GLU A 238 33.46 5.95 5.19
N LYS A 239 32.55 4.96 5.12
CA LYS A 239 31.91 4.53 3.85
C LYS A 239 30.95 5.57 3.31
N ILE A 240 30.19 6.23 4.21
CA ILE A 240 29.33 7.36 3.81
C ILE A 240 30.18 8.50 3.27
N ALA A 241 31.26 8.87 3.96
CA ALA A 241 32.16 9.92 3.51
C ALA A 241 32.81 9.57 2.15
N ALA A 242 33.24 8.32 1.95
CA ALA A 242 33.83 7.85 0.68
C ALA A 242 32.78 7.91 -0.47
N ALA A 243 31.54 7.51 -0.24
CA ALA A 243 30.47 7.58 -1.23
C ALA A 243 30.13 9.02 -1.60
N VAL A 244 30.08 9.93 -0.61
CA VAL A 244 29.87 11.37 -0.83
C VAL A 244 31.02 11.98 -1.63
N ILE A 245 32.27 11.65 -1.29
CA ILE A 245 33.45 12.13 -2.01
C ILE A 245 33.47 11.60 -3.46
N SER A 246 33.07 10.34 -3.69
CA SER A 246 32.96 9.78 -5.04
C SER A 246 31.88 10.49 -5.84
N ALA A 247 30.69 10.68 -5.28
CA ALA A 247 29.58 11.38 -5.94
C ALA A 247 29.92 12.86 -6.25
N ILE A 248 30.72 13.51 -5.40
CA ILE A 248 31.23 14.86 -5.66
C ILE A 248 32.25 14.83 -6.80
N LYS A 249 33.16 13.87 -6.82
CA LYS A 249 34.16 13.74 -7.91
C LYS A 249 33.52 13.44 -9.27
N ASP A 250 32.51 12.58 -9.31
CA ASP A 250 31.82 12.20 -10.55
C ASP A 250 30.96 13.34 -11.13
N ASN A 251 30.54 14.29 -10.30
CA ASN A 251 29.81 15.49 -10.73
C ASN A 251 30.71 16.71 -11.05
N PHE A 252 32.02 16.63 -10.79
CA PHE A 252 32.95 17.75 -10.98
C PHE A 252 34.01 17.49 -12.07
N THR A 253 33.75 16.62 -13.04
CA THR A 253 34.58 16.50 -14.24
C THR A 253 34.03 17.42 -15.35
N GLY A 254 34.34 18.72 -15.25
CA GLY A 254 34.06 19.67 -16.32
C GLY A 254 34.05 21.11 -15.83
N GLU A 255 35.14 21.80 -16.17
CA GLU A 255 35.40 23.23 -16.03
C GLU A 255 35.82 23.73 -14.63
N GLU A 256 36.99 24.36 -14.56
CA GLU A 256 37.46 25.11 -13.39
C GLU A 256 36.39 26.17 -13.00
N PRO A 257 36.06 26.28 -11.72
CA PRO A 257 35.07 27.25 -11.28
C PRO A 257 35.68 28.66 -11.45
N GLN A 258 35.04 29.49 -12.24
CA GLN A 258 35.27 30.94 -12.14
C GLN A 258 34.92 31.37 -10.71
N GLU A 259 35.84 32.12 -10.04
CA GLU A 259 35.57 32.68 -8.72
C GLU A 259 34.24 33.44 -8.74
N PRO A 260 33.33 33.14 -7.77
CA PRO A 260 32.10 33.91 -7.67
C PRO A 260 32.44 35.38 -7.38
N PRO A 261 31.66 36.33 -7.92
CA PRO A 261 31.85 37.73 -7.60
C PRO A 261 31.72 37.93 -6.07
N LYS A 262 32.70 38.61 -5.47
CA LYS A 262 32.69 38.93 -4.05
C LYS A 262 31.41 39.72 -3.74
N GLU A 263 30.48 39.11 -3.00
CA GLU A 263 29.40 39.84 -2.40
C GLU A 263 29.95 40.90 -1.42
N PRO A 264 29.40 42.12 -1.35
CA PRO A 264 29.86 43.11 -0.43
C PRO A 264 29.60 42.64 1.01
N GLU A 265 30.63 42.66 1.83
CA GLU A 265 30.67 42.24 3.26
C GLU A 265 29.53 42.81 4.13
N ASN A 266 28.78 43.75 3.61
CA ASN A 266 27.75 44.49 4.37
C ASN A 266 26.35 43.79 4.34
N ASP A 267 26.10 42.80 3.50
CA ASP A 267 24.77 42.15 3.38
C ASP A 267 24.58 40.99 4.37
N LEU A 268 25.69 40.34 4.77
CA LEU A 268 25.66 39.23 5.72
C LEU A 268 25.42 39.71 7.17
N GLU A 269 26.00 40.85 7.53
CA GLU A 269 25.81 41.47 8.84
C GLU A 269 24.38 42.05 8.99
N ARG A 270 23.79 42.54 7.89
CA ARG A 270 22.40 43.01 7.87
C ARG A 270 21.43 41.86 8.04
N LYS A 271 21.63 40.74 7.32
CA LYS A 271 20.79 39.55 7.44
C LYS A 271 20.90 38.89 8.82
N LYS A 272 22.08 38.93 9.47
CA LYS A 272 22.24 38.46 10.84
C LYS A 272 21.50 39.34 11.85
N ALA A 273 21.47 40.63 11.66
CA ALA A 273 20.76 41.56 12.54
C ALA A 273 19.23 41.35 12.41
N GLU A 274 18.69 41.20 11.20
CA GLU A 274 17.28 40.91 10.96
C GLU A 274 16.84 39.55 11.60
N ILE A 275 17.67 38.49 11.52
CA ILE A 275 17.37 37.20 12.16
C ILE A 275 17.41 37.30 13.71
N LEU A 276 18.27 38.11 14.28
CA LEU A 276 18.34 38.31 15.73
C LEU A 276 17.17 39.16 16.29
N GLU A 277 16.67 40.10 15.51
CA GLU A 277 15.48 40.89 15.87
C GLU A 277 14.20 40.04 15.89
N ASP A 278 14.08 39.08 14.97
CA ASP A 278 12.95 38.15 14.91
C ASP A 278 12.96 37.09 16.05
N LEU A 279 14.11 36.85 16.68
CA LEU A 279 14.23 35.91 17.80
C LEU A 279 13.84 36.51 19.17
N ASP A 280 13.78 37.83 19.30
CA ASP A 280 13.35 38.50 20.52
C ASP A 280 11.81 38.61 20.65
N TYR A 281 11.04 38.09 19.69
CA TYR A 281 9.58 38.05 19.69
C TYR A 281 8.96 36.64 19.93
N ILE A 282 9.75 35.67 20.42
CA ILE A 282 9.22 34.33 20.77
C ILE A 282 9.24 34.11 22.28
#